data_7a028f93dd3ad39d7346b9d92d267ed8
#
_entry.id   7a028f93dd3ad39d7346b9d92d267ed8
#
_cell.length_a   1.000
_cell.length_b   1.000
_cell.length_c   1.000
_cell.angle_alpha   90.00
_cell.angle_beta   90.00
_cell.angle_gamma   90.00
#
_symmetry.space_group_name_H-M   'P 1'
#
loop_
_entity.id
_entity.type
_entity.pdbx_description
1 polymer ?
#
loop_
_entity_poly.entity_id
_entity_poly.type
_entity_poly.pdbx_seq_one_letter_code
_entity_poly.pdbx_strand_id
1 'polypeptide(L)'
;MTKSLKYLFILLSICLFTPFSLYAVDDKIDLSKGQRMYVPAYSHIYSGSKERPFLLTVTLSIRNIDPTHLIKITLFDYYETQGKLLKKYIDKPVTLNPLESLRYVIPEKDKSGGSGANFIVEWHSDKPVNQPIIESIMIGTKSSQGISFTSRGREIIASE
;
A
#
# COMPACT_ATOMS: atom_id res chain seq x y z
N MET A 1 54.84 27.19 2.29
CA MET A 1 53.81 26.18 2.51
C MET A 1 54.42 25.05 3.31
N THR A 2 54.07 24.90 4.58
CA THR A 2 54.68 23.95 5.52
C THR A 2 54.37 22.50 5.11
N LYS A 3 55.31 21.56 5.37
CA LYS A 3 55.14 20.13 5.06
C LYS A 3 53.77 19.58 5.57
N SER A 4 53.33 20.04 6.72
CA SER A 4 52.05 19.72 7.34
C SER A 4 50.82 20.09 6.45
N LEU A 5 50.84 21.23 5.77
CA LEU A 5 49.76 21.68 4.90
C LEU A 5 49.64 20.81 3.63
N LYS A 6 50.76 20.29 3.10
CA LYS A 6 50.77 19.37 1.96
C LYS A 6 50.13 18.02 2.33
N TYR A 7 50.44 17.48 3.51
CA TYR A 7 49.80 16.23 3.96
C TYR A 7 48.29 16.38 4.21
N LEU A 8 47.85 17.54 4.73
CA LEU A 8 46.45 17.83 4.91
C LEU A 8 45.69 17.86 3.55
N PHE A 9 46.28 18.46 2.53
CA PHE A 9 45.66 18.46 1.17
C PHE A 9 45.62 17.06 0.54
N ILE A 10 46.66 16.22 0.76
CA ILE A 10 46.69 14.86 0.23
C ILE A 10 45.61 14.03 0.95
N LEU A 11 45.42 14.15 2.28
CA LEU A 11 44.45 13.43 3.06
C LEU A 11 43.00 13.85 2.64
N LEU A 12 42.79 15.14 2.44
CA LEU A 12 41.51 15.66 1.97
C LEU A 12 41.17 15.19 0.54
N SER A 13 42.15 15.07 -0.34
CA SER A 13 41.98 14.56 -1.71
C SER A 13 41.61 13.07 -1.72
N ILE A 14 42.20 12.25 -0.81
CA ILE A 14 41.88 10.82 -0.71
C ILE A 14 40.41 10.62 -0.25
N CYS A 15 39.90 11.44 0.68
CA CYS A 15 38.50 11.38 1.13
C CYS A 15 37.49 11.74 0.03
N LEU A 16 37.88 12.54 -0.94
CA LEU A 16 36.99 12.96 -2.06
C LEU A 16 36.88 11.87 -3.15
N PHE A 17 37.76 10.89 -3.17
CA PHE A 17 37.79 9.82 -4.18
C PHE A 17 37.33 8.45 -3.65
N THR A 18 36.80 8.37 -2.41
CA THR A 18 36.13 7.14 -1.98
C THR A 18 34.81 7.02 -2.73
N PRO A 19 34.63 5.99 -3.59
CA PRO A 19 33.35 5.78 -4.23
C PRO A 19 32.33 5.46 -3.13
N PHE A 20 31.37 6.34 -2.91
CA PHE A 20 30.16 5.97 -2.19
C PHE A 20 29.45 4.93 -3.05
N SER A 21 29.57 3.66 -2.69
CA SER A 21 28.73 2.63 -3.27
C SER A 21 27.28 2.94 -2.90
N LEU A 22 26.58 3.60 -3.80
CA LEU A 22 25.13 3.64 -3.76
C LEU A 22 24.65 2.21 -3.95
N TYR A 23 24.29 1.54 -2.87
CA TYR A 23 23.52 0.31 -2.94
C TYR A 23 22.15 0.69 -3.51
N ALA A 24 21.99 0.50 -4.81
CA ALA A 24 20.65 0.42 -5.37
C ALA A 24 19.97 -0.74 -4.65
N VAL A 25 18.88 -0.47 -3.97
CA VAL A 25 17.99 -1.53 -3.50
C VAL A 25 17.51 -2.23 -4.76
N ASP A 26 18.03 -3.43 -4.98
CA ASP A 26 17.55 -4.31 -6.05
C ASP A 26 16.12 -4.71 -5.63
N ASP A 27 15.13 -4.04 -6.18
CA ASP A 27 13.73 -4.42 -6.07
C ASP A 27 13.56 -5.75 -6.83
N LYS A 28 14.04 -6.84 -6.23
CA LYS A 28 13.73 -8.17 -6.71
C LYS A 28 12.22 -8.29 -6.78
N ILE A 29 11.71 -8.38 -7.99
CA ILE A 29 10.32 -8.74 -8.22
C ILE A 29 10.17 -10.18 -7.77
N ASP A 30 9.77 -10.37 -6.52
CA ASP A 30 9.52 -11.69 -5.98
C ASP A 30 8.17 -12.18 -6.50
N LEU A 31 8.22 -13.20 -7.35
CA LEU A 31 7.01 -13.91 -7.78
C LEU A 31 6.41 -14.63 -6.57
N SER A 32 5.08 -14.62 -6.44
CA SER A 32 4.37 -15.27 -5.35
C SER A 32 3.21 -16.13 -5.86
N LYS A 33 2.82 -17.13 -5.07
CA LYS A 33 1.61 -17.92 -5.30
C LYS A 33 0.42 -17.45 -4.47
N GLY A 34 0.61 -16.51 -3.57
CA GLY A 34 -0.46 -15.99 -2.72
C GLY A 34 0.09 -15.17 -1.58
N GLN A 35 -0.75 -14.27 -1.09
CA GLN A 35 -0.44 -13.41 0.05
C GLN A 35 -1.73 -13.04 0.80
N ARG A 36 -1.59 -12.77 2.09
CA ARG A 36 -2.61 -12.07 2.88
C ARG A 36 -2.15 -10.62 3.08
N MET A 37 -2.97 -9.68 2.70
CA MET A 37 -2.63 -8.26 2.64
C MET A 37 -3.47 -7.46 3.62
N TYR A 38 -2.83 -6.60 4.41
CA TYR A 38 -3.46 -5.53 5.18
C TYR A 38 -3.45 -4.26 4.34
N VAL A 39 -4.61 -3.69 4.06
CA VAL A 39 -4.74 -2.46 3.27
C VAL A 39 -5.38 -1.37 4.11
N PRO A 40 -4.64 -0.33 4.51
CA PRO A 40 -5.23 0.77 5.28
C PRO A 40 -6.38 1.44 4.54
N ALA A 41 -7.41 1.85 5.28
CA ALA A 41 -8.54 2.61 4.76
C ALA A 41 -8.96 3.69 5.76
N TYR A 42 -9.49 4.79 5.27
CA TYR A 42 -9.90 5.91 6.11
C TYR A 42 -11.27 6.40 5.66
N SER A 43 -12.34 6.12 6.42
CA SER A 43 -13.67 6.69 6.16
C SER A 43 -13.70 8.20 6.40
N HIS A 44 -12.79 8.67 7.24
CA HIS A 44 -12.55 10.09 7.48
C HIS A 44 -11.16 10.32 8.05
N ILE A 45 -10.69 11.54 7.91
CA ILE A 45 -9.47 12.05 8.54
C ILE A 45 -9.82 13.29 9.35
N TYR A 46 -8.87 13.76 10.15
CA TYR A 46 -9.01 14.99 10.92
C TYR A 46 -8.09 16.06 10.35
N SER A 47 -8.56 17.32 10.37
CA SER A 47 -7.76 18.47 9.93
C SER A 47 -7.98 19.66 10.87
N GLY A 48 -6.91 20.42 11.12
CA GLY A 48 -6.92 21.60 11.97
C GLY A 48 -6.93 21.29 13.47
N SER A 49 -7.24 22.31 14.29
CA SER A 49 -7.17 22.26 15.75
C SER A 49 -8.39 21.62 16.44
N LYS A 50 -9.42 21.25 15.69
CA LYS A 50 -10.64 20.61 16.21
C LYS A 50 -10.80 19.25 15.55
N GLU A 51 -11.22 18.25 16.33
CA GLU A 51 -11.56 16.91 15.85
C GLU A 51 -12.87 16.93 15.02
N ARG A 52 -12.83 17.63 13.90
CA ARG A 52 -13.93 17.60 12.91
C ARG A 52 -13.58 16.62 11.80
N PRO A 53 -14.37 15.57 11.61
CA PRO A 53 -14.09 14.60 10.57
C PRO A 53 -14.27 15.24 9.18
N PHE A 54 -13.28 15.00 8.34
CA PHE A 54 -13.34 15.23 6.90
C PHE A 54 -13.62 13.89 6.24
N LEU A 55 -14.83 13.73 5.69
CA LEU A 55 -15.30 12.46 5.15
C LEU A 55 -14.62 12.13 3.82
N LEU A 56 -14.44 10.83 3.57
CA LEU A 56 -13.75 10.32 2.40
C LEU A 56 -14.55 9.19 1.76
N THR A 57 -14.61 9.20 0.44
CA THR A 57 -14.93 8.01 -0.34
C THR A 57 -13.67 7.14 -0.39
N VAL A 58 -13.80 5.86 -0.07
CA VAL A 58 -12.70 4.90 -0.14
C VAL A 58 -12.93 3.96 -1.32
N THR A 59 -11.96 3.85 -2.21
CA THR A 59 -11.96 2.85 -3.27
C THR A 59 -10.83 1.87 -3.02
N LEU A 60 -11.15 0.60 -2.73
CA LEU A 60 -10.18 -0.48 -2.81
C LEU A 60 -10.00 -0.88 -4.27
N SER A 61 -8.76 -0.93 -4.73
CA SER A 61 -8.36 -1.38 -6.07
C SER A 61 -7.48 -2.62 -5.94
N ILE A 62 -7.86 -3.69 -6.62
CA ILE A 62 -7.10 -4.95 -6.71
C ILE A 62 -6.81 -5.17 -8.19
N ARG A 63 -5.53 -5.23 -8.58
CA ARG A 63 -5.11 -5.33 -9.96
C ARG A 63 -4.20 -6.53 -10.15
N ASN A 64 -4.62 -7.50 -10.95
CA ASN A 64 -3.72 -8.52 -11.44
C ASN A 64 -2.79 -7.87 -12.47
N ILE A 65 -1.50 -7.77 -12.14
CA ILE A 65 -0.49 -7.20 -13.05
C ILE A 65 0.30 -8.27 -13.81
N ASP A 66 -0.02 -9.55 -13.58
CA ASP A 66 0.58 -10.62 -14.36
C ASP A 66 -0.03 -10.65 -15.78
N PRO A 67 0.80 -10.64 -16.84
CA PRO A 67 0.28 -10.59 -18.22
C PRO A 67 -0.21 -11.95 -18.73
N THR A 68 0.05 -13.04 -18.00
CA THR A 68 -0.19 -14.41 -18.49
C THR A 68 -1.01 -15.30 -17.58
N HIS A 69 -1.00 -15.02 -16.26
CA HIS A 69 -1.62 -15.87 -15.27
C HIS A 69 -2.75 -15.18 -14.52
N LEU A 70 -3.78 -15.94 -14.22
CA LEU A 70 -4.89 -15.47 -13.37
C LEU A 70 -4.52 -15.54 -11.88
N ILE A 71 -5.22 -14.76 -11.09
CA ILE A 71 -5.23 -14.85 -9.63
C ILE A 71 -6.67 -15.05 -9.13
N LYS A 72 -6.82 -15.62 -7.94
CA LYS A 72 -8.11 -15.80 -7.27
C LYS A 72 -8.09 -15.03 -5.96
N ILE A 73 -9.03 -14.12 -5.77
CA ILE A 73 -9.25 -13.44 -4.49
C ILE A 73 -10.12 -14.38 -3.64
N THR A 74 -9.59 -14.86 -2.54
CA THR A 74 -10.23 -15.88 -1.68
C THR A 74 -10.82 -15.30 -0.41
N LEU A 75 -10.35 -14.13 0.02
CA LEU A 75 -10.90 -13.38 1.15
C LEU A 75 -10.87 -11.88 0.84
N PHE A 76 -11.96 -11.21 1.21
CA PHE A 76 -12.03 -9.76 1.17
C PHE A 76 -12.97 -9.25 2.26
N ASP A 77 -12.36 -8.85 3.37
CA ASP A 77 -13.03 -8.42 4.59
C ASP A 77 -12.69 -6.96 4.92
N TYR A 78 -13.67 -6.22 5.44
CA TYR A 78 -13.54 -4.84 5.88
C TYR A 78 -13.72 -4.73 7.39
N TYR A 79 -12.78 -4.08 8.05
CA TYR A 79 -12.72 -3.90 9.49
C TYR A 79 -12.75 -2.44 9.90
N GLU A 80 -13.40 -2.15 11.04
CA GLU A 80 -13.34 -0.83 11.66
C GLU A 80 -12.03 -0.60 12.43
N THR A 81 -11.86 0.64 12.90
CA THR A 81 -10.67 1.10 13.64
C THR A 81 -10.29 0.21 14.84
N GLN A 82 -11.25 -0.39 15.54
CA GLN A 82 -11.03 -1.26 16.70
C GLN A 82 -10.84 -2.75 16.33
N GLY A 83 -10.79 -3.03 15.02
CA GLY A 83 -10.56 -4.39 14.51
C GLY A 83 -11.79 -5.28 14.46
N LYS A 84 -13.00 -4.72 14.61
CA LYS A 84 -14.23 -5.48 14.43
C LYS A 84 -14.56 -5.61 12.95
N LEU A 85 -14.90 -6.82 12.51
CA LEU A 85 -15.37 -7.09 11.16
C LEU A 85 -16.69 -6.34 10.90
N LEU A 86 -16.72 -5.50 9.87
CA LEU A 86 -17.91 -4.78 9.42
C LEU A 86 -18.60 -5.50 8.29
N LYS A 87 -17.83 -5.99 7.32
CA LYS A 87 -18.40 -6.57 6.11
C LYS A 87 -17.45 -7.55 5.45
N LYS A 88 -18.02 -8.67 4.97
CA LYS A 88 -17.41 -9.57 3.99
C LYS A 88 -17.91 -9.15 2.61
N TYR A 89 -17.00 -8.92 1.68
CA TYR A 89 -17.36 -8.46 0.33
C TYR A 89 -17.55 -9.58 -0.67
N ILE A 90 -16.99 -10.75 -0.37
CA ILE A 90 -17.12 -11.94 -1.23
C ILE A 90 -17.51 -13.15 -0.38
N ASP A 91 -18.45 -13.95 -0.88
CA ASP A 91 -18.85 -15.24 -0.31
C ASP A 91 -18.19 -16.42 -1.03
N LYS A 92 -17.68 -16.18 -2.23
CA LYS A 92 -16.99 -17.15 -3.09
C LYS A 92 -15.76 -16.50 -3.69
N PRO A 93 -14.71 -17.27 -3.99
CA PRO A 93 -13.53 -16.74 -4.67
C PRO A 93 -13.89 -16.03 -5.98
N VAL A 94 -13.25 -14.87 -6.21
CA VAL A 94 -13.38 -14.09 -7.45
C VAL A 94 -12.09 -14.23 -8.24
N THR A 95 -12.21 -14.65 -9.50
CA THR A 95 -11.08 -14.78 -10.41
C THR A 95 -10.81 -13.47 -11.11
N LEU A 96 -9.56 -13.04 -11.15
CA LEU A 96 -9.06 -11.97 -11.99
C LEU A 96 -8.15 -12.55 -13.07
N ASN A 97 -8.55 -12.37 -14.33
CA ASN A 97 -7.74 -12.74 -15.48
C ASN A 97 -6.46 -11.91 -15.58
N PRO A 98 -5.51 -12.26 -16.45
CA PRO A 98 -4.36 -11.42 -16.72
C PRO A 98 -4.74 -9.97 -17.00
N LEU A 99 -4.07 -9.02 -16.32
CA LEU A 99 -4.28 -7.57 -16.42
C LEU A 99 -5.69 -7.07 -16.03
N GLU A 100 -6.53 -7.94 -15.47
CA GLU A 100 -7.85 -7.56 -14.98
C GLU A 100 -7.78 -6.87 -13.61
N SER A 101 -8.73 -5.98 -13.38
CA SER A 101 -8.85 -5.22 -12.12
C SER A 101 -10.24 -5.34 -11.51
N LEU A 102 -10.29 -5.37 -10.20
CA LEU A 102 -11.50 -5.35 -9.39
C LEU A 102 -11.48 -4.13 -8.47
N ARG A 103 -12.62 -3.48 -8.28
CA ARG A 103 -12.74 -2.37 -7.33
C ARG A 103 -13.97 -2.50 -6.46
N TYR A 104 -13.86 -1.99 -5.24
CA TYR A 104 -14.97 -1.80 -4.32
C TYR A 104 -14.95 -0.38 -3.78
N VAL A 105 -16.13 0.21 -3.64
CA VAL A 105 -16.28 1.60 -3.21
C VAL A 105 -17.06 1.64 -1.90
N ILE A 106 -16.50 2.29 -0.88
CA ILE A 106 -17.19 2.70 0.33
C ILE A 106 -17.58 4.16 0.13
N PRO A 107 -18.86 4.47 0.11
CA PRO A 107 -19.32 5.84 -0.13
C PRO A 107 -18.96 6.76 1.04
N GLU A 108 -18.74 8.04 0.77
CA GLU A 108 -18.37 9.07 1.74
C GLU A 108 -19.30 9.13 2.97
N LYS A 109 -20.59 8.85 2.78
CA LYS A 109 -21.58 8.83 3.87
C LYS A 109 -21.38 7.68 4.86
N ASP A 110 -20.66 6.63 4.48
CA ASP A 110 -20.36 5.48 5.34
C ASP A 110 -19.18 5.79 6.24
N LYS A 111 -19.47 6.06 7.50
CA LYS A 111 -18.48 6.38 8.55
C LYS A 111 -18.10 5.19 9.41
N SER A 112 -18.67 4.00 9.14
CA SER A 112 -18.58 2.83 10.01
C SER A 112 -17.15 2.36 10.24
N GLY A 113 -16.27 2.53 9.25
CA GLY A 113 -14.86 2.14 9.37
C GLY A 113 -14.02 3.00 10.31
N GLY A 114 -14.34 4.28 10.42
CA GLY A 114 -13.54 5.22 11.20
C GLY A 114 -12.27 5.70 10.49
N SER A 115 -11.36 6.29 11.27
CA SER A 115 -10.09 6.84 10.78
C SER A 115 -8.94 5.83 10.76
N GLY A 116 -9.16 4.60 11.19
CA GLY A 116 -8.17 3.52 11.22
C GLY A 116 -8.72 2.21 10.66
N ALA A 117 -9.71 2.28 9.78
CA ALA A 117 -10.26 1.11 9.11
C ALA A 117 -9.23 0.42 8.22
N ASN A 118 -9.51 -0.82 7.87
CA ASN A 118 -8.65 -1.56 6.96
C ASN A 118 -9.42 -2.65 6.20
N PHE A 119 -8.82 -3.10 5.11
CA PHE A 119 -9.24 -4.33 4.45
C PHE A 119 -8.21 -5.43 4.70
N ILE A 120 -8.70 -6.65 4.84
CA ILE A 120 -7.89 -7.86 4.72
C ILE A 120 -8.26 -8.53 3.41
N VAL A 121 -7.27 -8.71 2.56
CA VAL A 121 -7.43 -9.33 1.24
C VAL A 121 -6.50 -10.53 1.15
N GLU A 122 -7.02 -11.69 0.78
CA GLU A 122 -6.21 -12.85 0.40
C GLU A 122 -6.35 -13.12 -1.08
N TRP A 123 -5.23 -13.43 -1.70
CA TRP A 123 -5.21 -13.89 -3.07
C TRP A 123 -4.31 -15.11 -3.23
N HIS A 124 -4.60 -15.92 -4.25
CA HIS A 124 -3.86 -17.12 -4.59
C HIS A 124 -3.73 -17.29 -6.09
N SER A 125 -2.66 -17.95 -6.53
CA SER A 125 -2.44 -18.41 -7.91
C SER A 125 -1.83 -19.80 -7.93
N ASP A 126 -2.17 -20.59 -8.94
CA ASP A 126 -1.62 -21.93 -9.13
C ASP A 126 -0.15 -21.90 -9.58
N LYS A 127 0.30 -20.77 -10.11
CA LYS A 127 1.68 -20.51 -10.56
C LYS A 127 2.28 -19.34 -9.80
N PRO A 128 3.62 -19.26 -9.66
CA PRO A 128 4.26 -18.03 -9.24
C PRO A 128 3.96 -16.92 -10.25
N VAL A 129 3.40 -15.79 -9.77
CA VAL A 129 2.98 -14.66 -10.59
C VAL A 129 3.54 -13.35 -10.04
N ASN A 130 3.54 -12.31 -10.86
CA ASN A 130 3.77 -10.95 -10.38
C ASN A 130 2.73 -10.61 -9.33
N GLN A 131 3.19 -10.15 -8.15
CA GLN A 131 2.29 -9.82 -7.05
C GLN A 131 1.30 -8.72 -7.47
N PRO A 132 -0.01 -8.88 -7.22
CA PRO A 132 -1.01 -7.90 -7.61
C PRO A 132 -0.79 -6.57 -6.87
N ILE A 133 -1.17 -5.47 -7.50
CA ILE A 133 -1.26 -4.19 -6.83
C ILE A 133 -2.59 -4.15 -6.08
N ILE A 134 -2.49 -4.03 -4.74
CA ILE A 134 -3.66 -3.90 -3.86
C ILE A 134 -3.49 -2.62 -3.07
N GLU A 135 -4.38 -1.66 -3.30
CA GLU A 135 -4.29 -0.32 -2.72
C GLU A 135 -5.66 0.28 -2.47
N SER A 136 -5.75 1.16 -1.50
CA SER A 136 -6.92 1.99 -1.27
C SER A 136 -6.65 3.41 -1.74
N ILE A 137 -7.65 4.02 -2.35
CA ILE A 137 -7.65 5.40 -2.82
C ILE A 137 -8.72 6.13 -2.03
N MET A 138 -8.34 7.17 -1.29
CA MET A 138 -9.24 8.02 -0.52
C MET A 138 -9.40 9.36 -1.22
N ILE A 139 -10.66 9.78 -1.41
CA ILE A 139 -10.99 11.06 -2.02
C ILE A 139 -12.11 11.72 -1.22
N GLY A 140 -11.95 13.00 -0.93
CA GLY A 140 -12.98 13.81 -0.30
C GLY A 140 -12.94 15.26 -0.77
N THR A 141 -14.12 15.90 -0.78
CA THR A 141 -14.23 17.31 -1.13
C THR A 141 -15.08 18.03 -0.09
N LYS A 142 -14.62 19.16 0.41
CA LYS A 142 -15.36 19.99 1.35
C LYS A 142 -15.03 21.46 1.14
N SER A 143 -16.05 22.31 1.03
CA SER A 143 -15.88 23.77 0.93
C SER A 143 -14.84 24.20 -0.13
N SER A 144 -14.95 23.67 -1.33
CA SER A 144 -14.03 23.92 -2.46
C SER A 144 -12.61 23.40 -2.27
N GLN A 145 -12.36 22.60 -1.23
CA GLN A 145 -11.07 21.94 -0.99
C GLN A 145 -11.18 20.45 -1.30
N GLY A 146 -10.28 19.92 -2.11
CA GLY A 146 -10.16 18.49 -2.41
C GLY A 146 -8.95 17.88 -1.70
N ILE A 147 -9.12 16.66 -1.19
CA ILE A 147 -8.05 15.82 -0.66
C ILE A 147 -8.10 14.49 -1.36
N SER A 148 -6.95 14.00 -1.80
CA SER A 148 -6.80 12.67 -2.39
C SER A 148 -5.46 12.09 -1.97
N PHE A 149 -5.46 10.82 -1.56
CA PHE A 149 -4.25 10.05 -1.27
C PHE A 149 -4.51 8.56 -1.43
N THR A 150 -3.43 7.79 -1.55
CA THR A 150 -3.45 6.34 -1.67
C THR A 150 -2.70 5.68 -0.52
N SER A 151 -3.10 4.47 -0.15
CA SER A 151 -2.36 3.59 0.76
C SER A 151 -2.22 2.21 0.14
N ARG A 152 -0.98 1.75 -0.01
CA ARG A 152 -0.70 0.40 -0.52
C ARG A 152 -0.83 -0.64 0.58
N GLY A 153 -1.32 -1.80 0.19
CA GLY A 153 -1.36 -2.97 1.04
C GLY A 153 0.04 -3.43 1.45
N ARG A 154 0.11 -4.02 2.65
CA ARG A 154 1.30 -4.72 3.15
C ARG A 154 0.97 -6.16 3.42
N GLU A 155 1.89 -7.06 3.09
CA GLU A 155 1.75 -8.47 3.41
C GLU A 155 1.77 -8.69 4.92
N ILE A 156 0.85 -9.54 5.38
CA ILE A 156 0.82 -10.05 6.75
C ILE A 156 1.62 -11.35 6.76
N ILE A 157 2.78 -11.33 7.38
CA ILE A 157 3.59 -12.52 7.60
C ILE A 157 3.15 -13.12 8.93
N ALA A 158 2.62 -14.34 8.91
CA ALA A 158 2.33 -15.05 10.16
C ALA A 158 3.66 -15.38 10.86
N SER A 159 3.82 -14.94 12.10
CA SER A 159 4.90 -15.45 12.96
C SER A 159 4.55 -16.89 13.36
N GLU A 160 5.47 -17.81 13.09
CA GLU A 160 5.40 -19.18 13.62
C GLU A 160 5.44 -19.20 15.14
#